data_c1989aa4c50b1d8c3414d4def6838ce4
#
_entry.id   c1989aa4c50b1d8c3414d4def6838ce4
#
_cell.length_a   1.000
_cell.length_b   1.000
_cell.length_c   1.000
_cell.angle_alpha   90.00
_cell.angle_beta   90.00
_cell.angle_gamma   90.00
#
_symmetry.space_group_name_H-M   'P 1'
#
loop_
_entity.id
_entity.type
_entity.pdbx_description
1 polymer ?
#
loop_
_entity_poly.entity_id
_entity_poly.type
_entity_poly.pdbx_seq_one_letter_code
_entity_poly.pdbx_strand_id
1 'polypeptide(L)' 'MAEVIRVTPTQDGTYTVYRGTFALISGLTRLQAERYEASLSRQRRHGLLAAGT' A
#
# COMPACT_ATOMS: atom_id res chain seq x y z
N MET A 1 -8.05 13.87 -5.64
CA MET A 1 -8.58 12.81 -4.92
C MET A 1 -7.58 11.85 -4.46
N ALA A 2 -7.60 11.63 -3.21
CA ALA A 2 -6.66 10.72 -2.59
C ALA A 2 -7.07 9.30 -2.83
N GLU A 3 -6.13 8.50 -3.27
CA GLU A 3 -6.34 7.08 -3.37
C GLU A 3 -6.08 6.43 -2.02
N VAL A 4 -6.92 5.49 -1.67
CA VAL A 4 -6.81 4.82 -0.40
C VAL A 4 -6.04 3.52 -0.58
N ILE A 5 -5.01 3.34 0.22
CA ILE A 5 -4.26 2.10 0.24
C ILE A 5 -4.89 1.21 1.30
N ARG A 6 -5.25 0.01 0.91
CA ARG A 6 -5.92 -0.93 1.81
C ARG A 6 -5.18 -2.23 1.83
N VAL A 7 -5.12 -2.82 3.00
CA VAL A 7 -4.52 -4.14 3.18
C VAL A 7 -5.62 -5.06 3.68
N THR A 8 -5.90 -6.10 2.92
CA THR A 8 -6.94 -7.04 3.28
C THR A 8 -6.39 -8.45 3.37
N PRO A 9 -6.82 -9.20 4.37
CA PRO A 9 -6.40 -10.60 4.48
C PRO A 9 -7.15 -11.46 3.47
N THR A 10 -6.47 -12.49 3.01
CA THR A 10 -7.08 -13.46 2.11
C THR A 10 -7.26 -14.78 2.85
N GLN A 11 -7.96 -15.71 2.21
CA GLN A 11 -8.31 -16.97 2.86
C GLN A 11 -7.10 -17.87 3.10
N ASP A 12 -6.06 -17.69 2.34
CA ASP A 12 -4.87 -18.53 2.46
C ASP A 12 -3.87 -18.01 3.47
N GLY A 13 -4.26 -17.01 4.25
CA GLY A 13 -3.38 -16.50 5.29
C GLY A 13 -2.42 -15.44 4.83
N THR A 14 -2.54 -15.00 3.61
CA THR A 14 -1.71 -13.91 3.10
C THR A 14 -2.52 -12.63 3.05
N TYR A 15 -1.87 -11.56 2.62
CA TYR A 15 -2.50 -10.25 2.54
C TYR A 15 -2.34 -9.68 1.15
N THR A 16 -3.34 -8.91 0.75
CA THR A 16 -3.31 -8.21 -0.54
C THR A 16 -3.40 -6.72 -0.29
N VAL A 17 -2.58 -5.98 -0.98
CA VAL A 17 -2.57 -4.53 -0.89
C VAL A 17 -3.31 -3.96 -2.08
N TYR A 18 -4.31 -3.14 -1.79
CA TYR A 18 -5.12 -2.49 -2.83
C TYR A 18 -4.83 -1.01 -2.86
N ARG A 19 -4.95 -0.47 -4.04
CA ARG A 19 -4.93 0.96 -4.25
C ARG A 19 -6.25 1.32 -4.91
N GLY A 20 -7.14 1.93 -4.14
CA GLY A 20 -8.49 2.11 -4.62
C GLY A 20 -9.12 0.76 -4.85
N THR A 21 -9.48 0.44 -6.08
CA THR A 21 -10.08 -0.83 -6.42
C THR A 21 -9.09 -1.79 -7.09
N PHE A 22 -7.85 -1.39 -7.25
CA PHE A 22 -6.85 -2.23 -7.90
C PHE A 22 -6.00 -2.98 -6.89
N ALA A 23 -5.83 -4.26 -7.12
CA ALA A 23 -4.91 -5.06 -6.33
C ALA A 23 -3.50 -4.83 -6.86
N LEU A 24 -2.64 -4.28 -6.02
CA LEU A 24 -1.27 -4.00 -6.42
C LEU A 24 -0.38 -5.22 -6.28
N ILE A 25 -0.52 -5.91 -5.16
CA ILE A 25 0.32 -7.06 -4.87
C ILE A 25 -0.42 -7.95 -3.89
N SER A 26 -0.20 -9.24 -4.00
CA SER A 26 -0.83 -10.22 -3.13
C SER A 26 0.20 -11.22 -2.65
N GLY A 27 -0.22 -12.12 -1.76
CA GLY A 27 0.67 -13.16 -1.26
C GLY A 27 1.69 -12.64 -0.27
N LEU A 28 1.41 -11.53 0.41
CA LEU A 28 2.32 -10.95 1.38
C LEU A 28 2.00 -11.44 2.77
N THR A 29 3.03 -11.53 3.61
CA THR A 29 2.80 -11.69 5.03
C THR A 29 2.28 -10.38 5.59
N ARG A 30 1.74 -10.44 6.81
CA ARG A 30 1.23 -9.25 7.45
C ARG A 30 2.30 -8.16 7.54
N LEU A 31 3.49 -8.55 7.96
CA LEU A 31 4.57 -7.58 8.10
C LEU A 31 4.96 -6.98 6.76
N GLN A 32 5.02 -7.83 5.72
CA GLN A 32 5.34 -7.34 4.39
C GLN A 32 4.29 -6.38 3.88
N ALA A 33 3.02 -6.70 4.14
CA ALA A 33 1.94 -5.84 3.70
C ALA A 33 1.98 -4.50 4.40
N GLU A 34 2.27 -4.50 5.68
CA GLU A 34 2.37 -3.26 6.43
C GLU A 34 3.53 -2.41 5.93
N ARG A 35 4.64 -3.04 5.63
CA ARG A 35 5.79 -2.32 5.10
C ARG A 35 5.50 -1.75 3.72
N TYR A 36 4.79 -2.52 2.92
CA TYR A 36 4.44 -2.06 1.58
C TYR A 36 3.53 -0.85 1.67
N GLU A 37 2.54 -0.91 2.53
CA GLU A 37 1.61 0.19 2.72
C GLU A 37 2.35 1.44 3.21
N ALA A 38 3.23 1.27 4.18
CA ALA A 38 3.99 2.39 4.71
C ALA A 38 4.88 2.99 3.64
N SER A 39 5.47 2.15 2.81
CA SER A 39 6.33 2.61 1.73
C SER A 39 5.55 3.43 0.72
N LEU A 40 4.36 2.98 0.36
CA LEU A 40 3.53 3.72 -0.58
C LEU A 40 3.10 5.06 -0.01
N SER A 41 2.70 5.08 1.26
CA SER A 41 2.33 6.33 1.90
C SER A 41 3.50 7.29 1.96
N ARG A 42 4.68 6.76 2.27
CA ARG A 42 5.88 7.58 2.33
C ARG A 42 6.23 8.12 0.96
N GLN A 43 6.11 7.31 -0.08
CA GLN A 43 6.41 7.75 -1.42
C GLN A 43 5.51 8.86 -1.87
N ARG A 44 4.22 8.77 -1.55
CA ARG A 44 3.29 9.82 -1.90
C ARG A 44 3.66 11.12 -1.22
N ARG A 45 3.91 11.05 0.08
CA ARG A 45 4.27 12.23 0.85
C ARG A 45 5.59 12.80 0.37
N HIS A 46 6.54 11.93 0.14
CA HIS A 46 7.86 12.35 -0.32
C HIS A 46 7.78 12.99 -1.70
N GLY A 47 6.95 12.43 -2.56
CA GLY A 47 6.75 13.00 -3.88
C GLY A 47 6.19 14.40 -3.83
N LEU A 48 5.24 14.64 -2.93
CA LEU A 48 4.69 15.97 -2.76
C LEU A 48 5.74 16.94 -2.26
N LEU A 49 6.55 16.50 -1.31
CA LEU A 49 7.61 17.34 -0.79
C LEU A 49 8.66 17.62 -1.87
N ALA A 50 9.00 16.60 -2.63
CA ALA A 50 9.97 16.79 -3.70
C ALA A 50 9.45 17.76 -4.73
N ALA A 51 8.17 17.70 -5.04
CA ALA A 51 7.59 18.63 -5.98
C ALA A 51 7.59 20.03 -5.40
N GLY A 52 7.49 20.15 -4.09
CA GLY A 52 7.49 21.44 -3.43
C GLY A 52 8.87 22.02 -3.23
N THR A 53 9.87 21.20 -3.38
CA THR A 53 11.24 21.68 -3.26
C THR A 53 11.90 21.83 -4.64
#